data_bc70a9216e7de20bdfa827c965ada4ae
#
_entry.id   bc70a9216e7de20bdfa827c965ada4ae
#
_cell.length_a   1.000
_cell.length_b   1.000
_cell.length_c   1.000
_cell.angle_alpha   90.00
_cell.angle_beta   90.00
_cell.angle_gamma   90.00
#
_symmetry.space_group_name_H-M   'P 1'
#
loop_
_entity.id
_entity.type
_entity.pdbx_description
1 polymer ?
#
loop_
_entity_poly.entity_id
_entity_poly.type
_entity_poly.pdbx_seq_one_letter_code
_entity_poly.pdbx_strand_id
1 'polypeptide(L)'
;MGLQQEQIREQQKQNWNKVSPGWEKWDQFIMQFLRPMGDAIIDRLEIKENDIVLDIAAGTGEPGLTIAAIAKKGKVTGTDLATEMLLIADANAAAKGLKNYSTKAADVCDLPFEDNTFTRISCRMGFMFFPDMQMAANEMYRVLKPGGRLAVAVWSSPDKNFWYSTITSVINNYIELPQLPPDAPGMFRCSKPGLMTGIFAQAGFKHIGDQEITGKVDFIDADTYWQNRMDLSESLVAMLAKVDEATIAAIKNDVY
;
A
#
# COMPACT_ATOMS: atom_id res chain seq x y z
N MET A 1 -8.52 -20.92 3.14
CA MET A 1 -7.51 -20.10 3.85
C MET A 1 -7.15 -20.78 5.16
N GLY A 2 -5.85 -20.89 5.52
CA GLY A 2 -5.43 -21.50 6.79
C GLY A 2 -5.70 -20.55 7.97
N LEU A 3 -5.85 -21.07 9.18
CA LEU A 3 -6.09 -20.27 10.40
C LEU A 3 -5.06 -19.14 10.58
N GLN A 4 -3.80 -19.39 10.24
CA GLN A 4 -2.73 -18.38 10.32
C GLN A 4 -2.94 -17.21 9.33
N GLN A 5 -3.37 -17.50 8.11
CA GLN A 5 -3.64 -16.46 7.10
C GLN A 5 -4.84 -15.59 7.50
N GLU A 6 -5.86 -16.20 8.13
CA GLU A 6 -7.01 -15.46 8.65
C GLU A 6 -6.63 -14.54 9.81
N GLN A 7 -5.78 -14.99 10.72
CA GLN A 7 -5.26 -14.16 11.80
C GLN A 7 -4.43 -12.97 11.26
N ILE A 8 -3.56 -13.22 10.28
CA ILE A 8 -2.77 -12.17 9.62
C ILE A 8 -3.71 -11.15 8.96
N ARG A 9 -4.72 -11.61 8.21
CA ARG A 9 -5.71 -10.76 7.56
C ARG A 9 -6.41 -9.84 8.55
N GLU A 10 -6.95 -10.42 9.63
CA GLU A 10 -7.67 -9.65 10.65
C GLU A 10 -6.75 -8.64 11.35
N GLN A 11 -5.51 -9.03 11.66
CA GLN A 11 -4.51 -8.13 12.23
C GLN A 11 -4.18 -6.95 11.28
N GLN A 12 -3.99 -7.23 9.98
CA GLN A 12 -3.76 -6.17 8.99
C GLN A 12 -4.95 -5.21 8.92
N LYS A 13 -6.17 -5.74 8.87
CA LYS A 13 -7.39 -4.92 8.86
C LYS A 13 -7.46 -3.99 10.08
N GLN A 14 -7.22 -4.51 11.27
CA GLN A 14 -7.25 -3.73 12.51
C GLN A 14 -6.16 -2.65 12.52
N ASN A 15 -4.94 -3.00 12.12
CA ASN A 15 -3.83 -2.07 12.07
C ASN A 15 -4.10 -0.91 11.12
N TRP A 16 -4.58 -1.18 9.90
CA TRP A 16 -4.87 -0.15 8.91
C TRP A 16 -6.07 0.72 9.31
N ASN A 17 -7.11 0.16 9.90
CA ASN A 17 -8.21 0.95 10.47
C ASN A 17 -7.73 1.89 11.58
N LYS A 18 -6.83 1.40 12.45
CA LYS A 18 -6.30 2.18 13.58
C LYS A 18 -5.47 3.39 13.13
N VAL A 19 -4.71 3.26 12.04
CA VAL A 19 -3.86 4.35 11.54
C VAL A 19 -4.57 5.24 10.50
N SER A 20 -5.79 4.93 10.09
CA SER A 20 -6.52 5.71 9.08
C SER A 20 -6.64 7.21 9.41
N PRO A 21 -6.83 7.66 10.68
CA PRO A 21 -6.85 9.09 10.98
C PRO A 21 -5.50 9.78 10.71
N GLY A 22 -4.39 9.06 10.91
CA GLY A 22 -3.06 9.56 10.54
C GLY A 22 -2.90 9.70 9.03
N TRP A 23 -3.39 8.73 8.26
CA TRP A 23 -3.38 8.79 6.81
C TRP A 23 -4.25 9.93 6.27
N GLU A 24 -5.41 10.19 6.86
CA GLU A 24 -6.25 11.35 6.52
C GLU A 24 -5.53 12.67 6.83
N LYS A 25 -4.97 12.81 8.04
CA LYS A 25 -4.23 13.99 8.48
C LYS A 25 -3.06 14.33 7.54
N TRP A 26 -2.34 13.32 7.10
CA TRP A 26 -1.13 13.47 6.28
C TRP A 26 -1.38 13.23 4.78
N ASP A 27 -2.63 13.09 4.33
CA ASP A 27 -2.99 12.67 2.98
C ASP A 27 -2.27 13.49 1.91
N GLN A 28 -2.34 14.82 1.97
CA GLN A 28 -1.69 15.68 0.98
C GLN A 28 -0.16 15.45 0.92
N PHE A 29 0.50 15.35 2.07
CA PHE A 29 1.93 15.10 2.15
C PHE A 29 2.31 13.72 1.60
N ILE A 30 1.58 12.69 2.01
CA ILE A 30 1.82 11.30 1.56
C ILE A 30 1.57 11.19 0.06
N MET A 31 0.49 11.78 -0.45
CA MET A 31 0.15 11.72 -1.87
C MET A 31 1.18 12.46 -2.72
N GLN A 32 1.75 13.56 -2.25
CA GLN A 32 2.87 14.23 -2.92
C GLN A 32 4.12 13.32 -2.96
N PHE A 33 4.46 12.68 -1.85
CA PHE A 33 5.59 11.75 -1.77
C PHE A 33 5.41 10.52 -2.66
N LEU A 34 4.22 9.90 -2.66
CA LEU A 34 3.93 8.68 -3.42
C LEU A 34 3.51 8.96 -4.89
N ARG A 35 3.42 10.22 -5.28
CA ARG A 35 3.01 10.61 -6.64
C ARG A 35 3.84 9.96 -7.74
N PRO A 36 5.20 9.95 -7.70
CA PRO A 36 5.98 9.33 -8.76
C PRO A 36 5.64 7.85 -8.98
N MET A 37 5.31 7.11 -7.90
CA MET A 37 4.90 5.71 -7.97
C MET A 37 3.49 5.56 -8.57
N GLY A 38 2.57 6.47 -8.20
CA GLY A 38 1.22 6.52 -8.78
C GLY A 38 1.26 6.86 -10.28
N ASP A 39 2.03 7.86 -10.67
CA ASP A 39 2.20 8.26 -12.08
C ASP A 39 2.80 7.10 -12.90
N ALA A 40 3.81 6.40 -12.38
CA ALA A 40 4.40 5.24 -13.06
C ALA A 40 3.41 4.09 -13.22
N ILE A 41 2.54 3.82 -12.24
CA ILE A 41 1.44 2.84 -12.35
C ILE A 41 0.51 3.24 -13.49
N ILE A 42 0.06 4.49 -13.52
CA ILE A 42 -0.88 5.01 -14.53
C ILE A 42 -0.28 4.89 -15.93
N ASP A 43 0.98 5.28 -16.09
CA ASP A 43 1.71 5.19 -17.36
C ASP A 43 1.80 3.74 -17.86
N ARG A 44 2.13 2.79 -16.97
CA ARG A 44 2.24 1.36 -17.32
C ARG A 44 0.89 0.72 -17.64
N LEU A 45 -0.17 1.19 -17.00
CA LEU A 45 -1.53 0.71 -17.28
C LEU A 45 -2.08 1.22 -18.61
N GLU A 46 -1.57 2.33 -19.16
CA GLU A 46 -2.09 2.98 -20.38
C GLU A 46 -3.61 3.16 -20.30
N ILE A 47 -4.05 3.84 -19.23
CA ILE A 47 -5.47 4.02 -18.94
C ILE A 47 -6.19 4.74 -20.07
N LYS A 48 -7.33 4.20 -20.47
CA LYS A 48 -8.21 4.73 -21.50
C LYS A 48 -9.55 5.16 -20.92
N GLU A 49 -10.22 6.05 -21.63
CA GLU A 49 -11.45 6.70 -21.16
C GLU A 49 -12.58 5.71 -20.78
N ASN A 50 -12.63 4.55 -21.42
CA ASN A 50 -13.66 3.52 -21.18
C ASN A 50 -13.20 2.35 -20.29
N ASP A 51 -12.02 2.43 -19.68
CA ASP A 51 -11.49 1.31 -18.89
C ASP A 51 -12.34 1.03 -17.65
N ILE A 52 -12.48 -0.23 -17.32
CA ILE A 52 -13.05 -0.72 -16.07
C ILE A 52 -11.88 -1.13 -15.17
N VAL A 53 -11.63 -0.37 -14.13
CA VAL A 53 -10.40 -0.48 -13.34
C VAL A 53 -10.69 -0.95 -11.93
N LEU A 54 -9.85 -1.86 -11.43
CA LEU A 54 -9.79 -2.26 -10.03
C LEU A 54 -8.53 -1.65 -9.40
N ASP A 55 -8.71 -0.88 -8.34
CA ASP A 55 -7.60 -0.37 -7.51
C ASP A 55 -7.57 -1.16 -6.20
N ILE A 56 -6.56 -2.01 -6.03
CA ILE A 56 -6.44 -2.94 -4.90
C ILE A 56 -5.57 -2.31 -3.82
N ALA A 57 -5.98 -2.47 -2.56
CA ALA A 57 -5.43 -1.77 -1.41
C ALA A 57 -5.46 -0.25 -1.64
N ALA A 58 -6.65 0.24 -1.96
CA ALA A 58 -6.88 1.61 -2.41
C ALA A 58 -6.54 2.65 -1.33
N GLY A 59 -6.53 2.27 -0.04
CA GLY A 59 -6.26 3.17 1.07
C GLY A 59 -7.17 4.39 1.04
N THR A 60 -6.58 5.60 1.01
CA THR A 60 -7.31 6.88 0.92
C THR A 60 -7.70 7.27 -0.52
N GLY A 61 -7.49 6.38 -1.51
CA GLY A 61 -8.06 6.45 -2.85
C GLY A 61 -7.10 6.65 -4.02
N GLU A 62 -5.84 7.07 -3.81
CA GLU A 62 -4.88 7.21 -4.92
C GLU A 62 -4.06 5.93 -5.14
N PRO A 63 -3.78 5.52 -6.38
CA PRO A 63 -3.97 6.24 -7.65
C PRO A 63 -5.36 6.12 -8.27
N GLY A 64 -6.29 5.36 -7.69
CA GLY A 64 -7.63 5.10 -8.23
C GLY A 64 -8.41 6.37 -8.55
N LEU A 65 -8.31 7.43 -7.73
CA LEU A 65 -8.97 8.72 -7.96
C LEU A 65 -8.41 9.43 -9.20
N THR A 66 -7.09 9.46 -9.36
CA THR A 66 -6.45 10.00 -10.57
C THR A 66 -6.83 9.18 -11.80
N ILE A 67 -6.87 7.83 -11.68
CA ILE A 67 -7.33 6.94 -12.74
C ILE A 67 -8.79 7.23 -13.12
N ALA A 68 -9.67 7.47 -12.12
CA ALA A 68 -11.07 7.79 -12.38
C ALA A 68 -11.24 9.12 -13.14
N ALA A 69 -10.39 10.09 -12.88
CA ALA A 69 -10.37 11.35 -13.63
C ALA A 69 -9.94 11.16 -15.10
N ILE A 70 -9.19 10.12 -15.43
CA ILE A 70 -8.79 9.75 -16.80
C ILE A 70 -9.86 8.88 -17.45
N ALA A 71 -10.34 7.85 -16.77
CA ALA A 71 -11.32 6.88 -17.27
C ALA A 71 -12.77 7.42 -17.18
N LYS A 72 -13.03 8.59 -17.76
CA LYS A 72 -14.27 9.37 -17.58
C LYS A 72 -15.55 8.66 -18.04
N LYS A 73 -15.46 7.74 -18.98
CA LYS A 73 -16.58 6.91 -19.48
C LYS A 73 -16.54 5.48 -18.93
N GLY A 74 -15.50 5.17 -18.19
CA GLY A 74 -15.29 3.90 -17.52
C GLY A 74 -15.78 3.91 -16.07
N LYS A 75 -15.26 2.98 -15.31
CA LYS A 75 -15.54 2.84 -13.87
C LYS A 75 -14.28 2.44 -13.13
N VAL A 76 -14.06 3.00 -11.94
CA VAL A 76 -13.01 2.59 -11.03
C VAL A 76 -13.63 2.07 -9.74
N THR A 77 -13.19 0.90 -9.30
CA THR A 77 -13.58 0.32 -8.02
C THR A 77 -12.34 0.19 -7.15
N GLY A 78 -12.29 0.94 -6.06
CA GLY A 78 -11.26 0.79 -5.03
C GLY A 78 -11.64 -0.32 -4.05
N THR A 79 -10.71 -1.22 -3.75
CA THR A 79 -10.91 -2.26 -2.72
C THR A 79 -9.84 -2.18 -1.64
N ASP A 80 -10.25 -2.40 -0.40
CA ASP A 80 -9.36 -2.49 0.75
C ASP A 80 -9.99 -3.39 1.83
N LEU A 81 -9.19 -3.96 2.72
CA LEU A 81 -9.67 -4.64 3.92
C LEU A 81 -10.13 -3.63 4.99
N ALA A 82 -9.46 -2.48 5.05
CA ALA A 82 -9.70 -1.44 6.05
C ALA A 82 -10.85 -0.53 5.63
N THR A 83 -12.02 -0.71 6.23
CA THR A 83 -13.21 0.07 5.92
C THR A 83 -13.05 1.56 6.21
N GLU A 84 -12.31 1.92 7.27
CA GLU A 84 -12.04 3.31 7.62
C GLU A 84 -11.23 4.04 6.53
N MET A 85 -10.29 3.33 5.88
CA MET A 85 -9.56 3.86 4.72
C MET A 85 -10.51 4.14 3.55
N LEU A 86 -11.44 3.22 3.28
CA LEU A 86 -12.40 3.38 2.18
C LEU A 86 -13.37 4.56 2.40
N LEU A 87 -13.73 4.86 3.65
CA LEU A 87 -14.53 6.05 3.97
C LEU A 87 -13.79 7.34 3.58
N ILE A 88 -12.50 7.40 3.81
CA ILE A 88 -11.64 8.53 3.40
C ILE A 88 -11.55 8.59 1.86
N ALA A 89 -11.38 7.44 1.20
CA ALA A 89 -11.35 7.38 -0.27
C ALA A 89 -12.65 7.88 -0.90
N ASP A 90 -13.81 7.49 -0.35
CA ASP A 90 -15.14 7.96 -0.81
C ASP A 90 -15.30 9.46 -0.58
N ALA A 91 -14.86 9.98 0.57
CA ALA A 91 -14.87 11.43 0.84
C ALA A 91 -13.97 12.21 -0.15
N ASN A 92 -12.78 11.68 -0.42
CA ASN A 92 -11.84 12.25 -1.40
C ASN A 92 -12.42 12.22 -2.83
N ALA A 93 -13.10 11.13 -3.22
CA ALA A 93 -13.78 11.02 -4.50
C ALA A 93 -14.90 12.05 -4.63
N ALA A 94 -15.72 12.20 -3.59
CA ALA A 94 -16.80 13.18 -3.55
C ALA A 94 -16.27 14.62 -3.64
N ALA A 95 -15.21 14.95 -2.89
CA ALA A 95 -14.57 16.25 -2.93
C ALA A 95 -14.00 16.59 -4.32
N LYS A 96 -13.53 15.59 -5.07
CA LYS A 96 -13.06 15.73 -6.46
C LYS A 96 -14.20 15.65 -7.50
N GLY A 97 -15.45 15.42 -7.09
CA GLY A 97 -16.62 15.31 -7.99
C GLY A 97 -16.60 14.06 -8.89
N LEU A 98 -15.87 12.99 -8.51
CA LEU A 98 -15.72 11.77 -9.29
C LEU A 98 -16.94 10.85 -9.10
N LYS A 99 -17.81 10.78 -10.10
CA LYS A 99 -19.04 9.95 -10.06
C LYS A 99 -18.80 8.50 -10.52
N ASN A 100 -17.67 8.23 -11.15
CA ASN A 100 -17.28 6.93 -11.68
C ASN A 100 -16.29 6.17 -10.78
N TYR A 101 -16.03 6.68 -9.57
CA TYR A 101 -15.29 6.01 -8.52
C TYR A 101 -16.26 5.45 -7.47
N SER A 102 -15.99 4.25 -6.98
CA SER A 102 -16.73 3.65 -5.86
C SER A 102 -15.82 2.71 -5.09
N THR A 103 -16.08 2.50 -3.81
CA THR A 103 -15.31 1.59 -2.98
C THR A 103 -16.06 0.31 -2.63
N LYS A 104 -15.33 -0.74 -2.28
CA LYS A 104 -15.86 -2.01 -1.78
C LYS A 104 -14.86 -2.66 -0.84
N ALA A 105 -15.28 -2.94 0.40
CA ALA A 105 -14.47 -3.74 1.31
C ALA A 105 -14.30 -5.16 0.76
N ALA A 106 -13.06 -5.61 0.57
CA ALA A 106 -12.77 -6.92 0.02
C ALA A 106 -11.39 -7.43 0.45
N ASP A 107 -11.28 -8.75 0.58
CA ASP A 107 -10.01 -9.45 0.68
C ASP A 107 -9.48 -9.70 -0.74
N VAL A 108 -8.24 -9.30 -0.99
CA VAL A 108 -7.59 -9.53 -2.29
C VAL A 108 -7.37 -11.02 -2.59
N CYS A 109 -7.33 -11.87 -1.56
CA CYS A 109 -7.22 -13.31 -1.71
C CYS A 109 -8.56 -14.00 -2.05
N ASP A 110 -9.68 -13.26 -2.03
CA ASP A 110 -11.03 -13.74 -2.36
C ASP A 110 -11.85 -12.56 -2.89
N LEU A 111 -11.52 -12.10 -4.09
CA LEU A 111 -12.14 -10.93 -4.69
C LEU A 111 -13.59 -11.19 -5.10
N PRO A 112 -14.57 -10.42 -4.60
CA PRO A 112 -15.99 -10.64 -4.87
C PRO A 112 -16.42 -10.08 -6.24
N PHE A 113 -15.70 -10.49 -7.28
CA PHE A 113 -15.93 -10.12 -8.67
C PHE A 113 -15.85 -11.35 -9.56
N GLU A 114 -16.61 -11.31 -10.66
CA GLU A 114 -16.59 -12.34 -11.71
C GLU A 114 -15.24 -12.35 -12.44
N ASP A 115 -14.91 -13.50 -13.03
CA ASP A 115 -13.75 -13.65 -13.89
C ASP A 115 -13.80 -12.63 -15.04
N ASN A 116 -12.65 -12.16 -15.48
CA ASN A 116 -12.52 -11.27 -16.63
C ASN A 116 -13.41 -10.01 -16.53
N THR A 117 -13.49 -9.40 -15.37
CA THR A 117 -14.30 -8.19 -15.12
C THR A 117 -13.55 -6.92 -15.50
N PHE A 118 -12.28 -6.80 -15.10
CA PHE A 118 -11.53 -5.56 -15.21
C PHE A 118 -10.60 -5.52 -16.40
N THR A 119 -10.42 -4.33 -17.00
CA THR A 119 -9.45 -4.12 -18.08
C THR A 119 -8.09 -3.71 -17.56
N ARG A 120 -8.04 -3.11 -16.37
CA ARG A 120 -6.82 -2.64 -15.70
C ARG A 120 -6.90 -2.92 -14.20
N ILE A 121 -5.76 -3.21 -13.60
CA ILE A 121 -5.64 -3.37 -12.14
C ILE A 121 -4.44 -2.55 -11.67
N SER A 122 -4.63 -1.74 -10.64
CA SER A 122 -3.58 -1.04 -9.89
C SER A 122 -3.46 -1.58 -8.46
N CYS A 123 -2.24 -1.57 -7.92
CA CYS A 123 -2.00 -1.82 -6.50
C CYS A 123 -0.76 -1.02 -6.07
N ARG A 124 -0.95 0.03 -5.27
CA ARG A 124 0.14 0.88 -4.81
C ARG A 124 0.44 0.62 -3.33
N MET A 125 1.63 0.10 -3.03
CA MET A 125 2.16 -0.13 -1.67
C MET A 125 1.31 -1.05 -0.78
N GLY A 126 0.45 -1.91 -1.38
CA GLY A 126 -0.39 -2.88 -0.66
C GLY A 126 0.15 -4.31 -0.68
N PHE A 127 0.73 -4.74 -1.81
CA PHE A 127 1.03 -6.15 -2.09
C PHE A 127 1.91 -6.84 -1.03
N MET A 128 2.86 -6.13 -0.42
CA MET A 128 3.74 -6.66 0.61
C MET A 128 3.03 -6.97 1.95
N PHE A 129 1.80 -6.52 2.14
CA PHE A 129 1.02 -6.75 3.35
C PHE A 129 -0.02 -7.86 3.20
N PHE A 130 -0.19 -8.43 2.00
CA PHE A 130 -1.18 -9.47 1.78
C PHE A 130 -0.80 -10.78 2.51
N PRO A 131 -1.77 -11.47 3.12
CA PRO A 131 -1.51 -12.71 3.84
C PRO A 131 -0.86 -13.78 2.95
N ASP A 132 -1.36 -13.91 1.73
CA ASP A 132 -0.86 -14.82 0.70
C ASP A 132 -0.67 -14.08 -0.62
N MET A 133 0.57 -13.79 -0.97
CA MET A 133 0.91 -13.06 -2.19
C MET A 133 0.59 -13.84 -3.47
N GLN A 134 0.73 -15.19 -3.44
CA GLN A 134 0.44 -16.00 -4.62
C GLN A 134 -1.09 -16.10 -4.85
N MET A 135 -1.86 -16.29 -3.79
CA MET A 135 -3.32 -16.30 -3.87
C MET A 135 -3.85 -14.95 -4.37
N ALA A 136 -3.32 -13.84 -3.85
CA ALA A 136 -3.66 -12.50 -4.32
C ALA A 136 -3.34 -12.31 -5.81
N ALA A 137 -2.16 -12.74 -6.27
CA ALA A 137 -1.80 -12.67 -7.68
C ALA A 137 -2.70 -13.52 -8.58
N ASN A 138 -3.11 -14.70 -8.10
CA ASN A 138 -4.06 -15.57 -8.82
C ASN A 138 -5.43 -14.89 -8.96
N GLU A 139 -5.94 -14.27 -7.90
CA GLU A 139 -7.21 -13.54 -7.92
C GLU A 139 -7.14 -12.30 -8.85
N MET A 140 -6.03 -11.54 -8.79
CA MET A 140 -5.78 -10.44 -9.72
C MET A 140 -5.80 -10.93 -11.17
N TYR A 141 -5.19 -12.09 -11.45
CA TYR A 141 -5.21 -12.69 -12.78
C TYR A 141 -6.62 -13.14 -13.20
N ARG A 142 -7.35 -13.76 -12.28
CA ARG A 142 -8.73 -14.26 -12.53
C ARG A 142 -9.68 -13.14 -12.92
N VAL A 143 -9.66 -12.02 -12.18
CA VAL A 143 -10.59 -10.92 -12.44
C VAL A 143 -10.16 -10.00 -13.57
N LEU A 144 -8.92 -10.12 -14.07
CA LEU A 144 -8.40 -9.32 -15.17
C LEU A 144 -8.80 -9.95 -16.52
N LYS A 145 -9.31 -9.14 -17.42
CA LYS A 145 -9.65 -9.58 -18.80
C LYS A 145 -8.41 -10.01 -19.58
N PRO A 146 -8.54 -10.99 -20.51
CA PRO A 146 -7.48 -11.25 -21.48
C PRO A 146 -7.05 -9.98 -22.20
N GLY A 147 -5.72 -9.73 -22.26
CA GLY A 147 -5.14 -8.50 -22.78
C GLY A 147 -5.22 -7.29 -21.85
N GLY A 148 -5.77 -7.46 -20.63
CA GLY A 148 -5.73 -6.45 -19.59
C GLY A 148 -4.32 -6.27 -19.03
N ARG A 149 -4.12 -5.20 -18.23
CA ARG A 149 -2.83 -4.85 -17.62
C ARG A 149 -2.94 -4.73 -16.12
N LEU A 150 -1.90 -5.20 -15.44
CA LEU A 150 -1.68 -5.03 -14.01
C LEU A 150 -0.42 -4.20 -13.79
N ALA A 151 -0.48 -3.23 -12.88
CA ALA A 151 0.70 -2.52 -12.39
C ALA A 151 0.70 -2.47 -10.85
N VAL A 152 1.82 -2.87 -10.25
CA VAL A 152 1.99 -2.93 -8.80
C VAL A 152 3.24 -2.17 -8.41
N ALA A 153 3.15 -1.32 -7.38
CA ALA A 153 4.31 -0.69 -6.76
C ALA A 153 4.51 -1.22 -5.34
N VAL A 154 5.76 -1.53 -5.01
CA VAL A 154 6.20 -1.99 -3.68
C VAL A 154 7.50 -1.28 -3.30
N TRP A 155 7.82 -1.25 -2.00
CA TRP A 155 9.09 -0.70 -1.56
C TRP A 155 10.28 -1.58 -1.97
N SER A 156 11.34 -0.94 -2.40
CA SER A 156 12.66 -1.55 -2.59
C SER A 156 13.31 -1.86 -1.23
N SER A 157 14.58 -2.26 -1.22
CA SER A 157 15.31 -2.63 -0.01
C SER A 157 15.45 -1.48 1.02
N PRO A 158 15.66 -1.80 2.31
CA PRO A 158 15.78 -0.80 3.38
C PRO A 158 16.86 0.25 3.16
N ASP A 159 17.98 -0.14 2.55
CA ASP A 159 19.13 0.73 2.23
C ASP A 159 18.81 1.80 1.17
N LYS A 160 17.71 1.64 0.43
CA LYS A 160 17.18 2.62 -0.51
C LYS A 160 16.03 3.46 0.05
N ASN A 161 15.63 3.22 1.29
CA ASN A 161 14.46 3.85 1.93
C ASN A 161 14.81 4.47 3.28
N PHE A 162 15.75 5.42 3.26
CA PHE A 162 16.27 6.07 4.48
C PHE A 162 15.20 6.75 5.33
N TRP A 163 14.18 7.32 4.71
CA TRP A 163 13.04 7.94 5.41
C TRP A 163 12.33 6.98 6.38
N TYR A 164 12.42 5.66 6.12
CA TYR A 164 11.89 4.62 7.00
C TYR A 164 12.97 4.02 7.90
N SER A 165 14.13 3.68 7.34
CA SER A 165 15.18 2.94 8.05
C SER A 165 15.89 3.77 9.10
N THR A 166 15.91 5.11 9.01
CA THR A 166 16.54 6.00 10.01
C THR A 166 15.96 5.78 11.41
N ILE A 167 14.66 5.98 11.56
CA ILE A 167 14.03 5.83 12.90
C ILE A 167 14.11 4.40 13.43
N THR A 168 13.94 3.40 12.56
CA THR A 168 14.02 1.99 12.98
C THR A 168 15.45 1.58 13.38
N SER A 169 16.47 2.12 12.72
CA SER A 169 17.88 1.90 13.09
C SER A 169 18.20 2.51 14.45
N VAL A 170 17.71 3.71 14.72
CA VAL A 170 17.90 4.34 16.04
C VAL A 170 17.19 3.53 17.13
N ILE A 171 15.92 3.19 16.92
CA ILE A 171 15.14 2.38 17.88
C ILE A 171 15.87 1.06 18.20
N ASN A 172 16.49 0.42 17.22
CA ASN A 172 17.20 -0.85 17.40
C ASN A 172 18.44 -0.73 18.34
N ASN A 173 18.95 0.47 18.59
CA ASN A 173 20.00 0.69 19.58
C ASN A 173 19.48 0.65 21.02
N TYR A 174 18.18 0.81 21.23
CA TYR A 174 17.53 0.90 22.54
C TYR A 174 16.63 -0.28 22.85
N ILE A 175 16.03 -0.88 21.81
CA ILE A 175 15.04 -1.95 21.92
C ILE A 175 15.42 -3.06 20.92
N GLU A 176 15.53 -4.29 21.40
CA GLU A 176 15.67 -5.43 20.51
C GLU A 176 14.40 -5.60 19.66
N LEU A 177 14.53 -5.39 18.37
CA LEU A 177 13.41 -5.52 17.46
C LEU A 177 13.06 -7.01 17.24
N PRO A 178 11.77 -7.35 17.24
CA PRO A 178 11.36 -8.73 17.03
C PRO A 178 11.81 -9.22 15.63
N GLN A 179 12.43 -10.39 15.60
CA GLN A 179 12.74 -11.08 14.35
C GLN A 179 11.45 -11.59 13.74
N LEU A 180 11.00 -10.95 12.67
CA LEU A 180 9.84 -11.42 11.92
C LEU A 180 10.21 -12.61 11.03
N PRO A 181 9.32 -13.59 10.84
CA PRO A 181 9.50 -14.63 9.83
C PRO A 181 9.79 -13.98 8.45
N PRO A 182 10.65 -14.59 7.62
CA PRO A 182 11.01 -14.04 6.31
C PRO A 182 9.82 -13.71 5.41
N ASP A 183 8.73 -14.47 5.56
CA ASP A 183 7.50 -14.34 4.76
C ASP A 183 6.41 -13.52 5.46
N ALA A 184 6.70 -12.93 6.63
CA ALA A 184 5.72 -12.10 7.33
C ALA A 184 5.38 -10.85 6.51
N PRO A 185 4.10 -10.42 6.52
CA PRO A 185 3.71 -9.13 5.94
C PRO A 185 4.54 -7.99 6.53
N GLY A 186 5.07 -7.15 5.66
CA GLY A 186 5.92 -6.04 6.08
C GLY A 186 6.46 -5.23 4.92
N MET A 187 6.90 -4.02 5.21
CA MET A 187 7.27 -3.01 4.22
C MET A 187 8.24 -3.52 3.14
N PHE A 188 9.24 -4.30 3.50
CA PHE A 188 10.30 -4.72 2.60
C PHE A 188 10.19 -6.19 2.14
N ARG A 189 9.06 -6.86 2.41
CA ARG A 189 8.83 -8.26 2.06
C ARG A 189 9.03 -8.55 0.57
N CYS A 190 8.71 -7.58 -0.28
CA CYS A 190 8.82 -7.70 -1.74
C CYS A 190 10.14 -7.21 -2.32
N SER A 191 11.11 -6.81 -1.51
CA SER A 191 12.35 -6.17 -1.95
C SER A 191 13.36 -7.13 -2.63
N LYS A 192 13.18 -8.45 -2.48
CA LYS A 192 14.07 -9.45 -3.09
C LYS A 192 13.92 -9.43 -4.62
N PRO A 193 15.01 -9.23 -5.37
CA PRO A 193 14.97 -9.27 -6.82
C PRO A 193 14.36 -10.58 -7.36
N GLY A 194 13.49 -10.48 -8.35
CA GLY A 194 12.83 -11.61 -8.98
C GLY A 194 11.64 -12.21 -8.23
N LEU A 195 11.41 -11.85 -6.96
CA LEU A 195 10.29 -12.38 -6.19
C LEU A 195 8.94 -12.02 -6.83
N MET A 196 8.72 -10.74 -7.11
CA MET A 196 7.46 -10.25 -7.69
C MET A 196 7.24 -10.83 -9.08
N THR A 197 8.25 -10.82 -9.93
CA THR A 197 8.16 -11.39 -11.28
C THR A 197 7.87 -12.89 -11.26
N GLY A 198 8.44 -13.63 -10.30
CA GLY A 198 8.17 -15.05 -10.09
C GLY A 198 6.71 -15.32 -9.70
N ILE A 199 6.18 -14.57 -8.73
CA ILE A 199 4.79 -14.70 -8.25
C ILE A 199 3.80 -14.42 -9.39
N PHE A 200 3.98 -13.32 -10.13
CA PHE A 200 3.08 -12.98 -11.23
C PHE A 200 3.20 -13.94 -12.43
N ALA A 201 4.41 -14.45 -12.72
CA ALA A 201 4.59 -15.47 -13.75
C ALA A 201 3.86 -16.77 -13.37
N GLN A 202 3.94 -17.19 -12.11
CA GLN A 202 3.23 -18.36 -11.61
C GLN A 202 1.70 -18.20 -11.65
N ALA A 203 1.19 -16.98 -11.45
CA ALA A 203 -0.24 -16.67 -11.59
C ALA A 203 -0.73 -16.66 -13.05
N GLY A 204 0.17 -16.68 -14.05
CA GLY A 204 -0.16 -16.73 -15.48
C GLY A 204 0.05 -15.42 -16.24
N PHE A 205 0.53 -14.35 -15.58
CA PHE A 205 0.84 -13.10 -16.25
C PHE A 205 2.02 -13.28 -17.22
N LYS A 206 1.99 -12.52 -18.32
CA LYS A 206 3.02 -12.51 -19.37
C LYS A 206 3.55 -11.09 -19.57
N HIS A 207 4.72 -10.99 -20.21
CA HIS A 207 5.37 -9.69 -20.46
C HIS A 207 5.62 -8.89 -19.18
N ILE A 208 6.09 -9.59 -18.16
CA ILE A 208 6.36 -9.01 -16.85
C ILE A 208 7.68 -8.25 -16.92
N GLY A 209 7.68 -7.01 -16.44
CA GLY A 209 8.86 -6.18 -16.29
C GLY A 209 8.79 -5.41 -14.99
N ASP A 210 9.93 -5.05 -14.46
CA ASP A 210 10.07 -4.19 -13.30
C ASP A 210 10.94 -2.97 -13.63
N GLN A 211 10.75 -1.91 -12.89
CA GLN A 211 11.60 -0.72 -12.94
C GLN A 211 11.66 -0.07 -11.56
N GLU A 212 12.78 0.53 -11.26
CA GLU A 212 12.94 1.30 -10.04
C GLU A 212 12.41 2.72 -10.25
N ILE A 213 11.56 3.18 -9.31
CA ILE A 213 11.04 4.54 -9.27
C ILE A 213 11.61 5.22 -8.03
N THR A 214 12.26 6.34 -8.23
CA THR A 214 12.81 7.15 -7.14
C THR A 214 11.83 8.25 -6.77
N GLY A 215 11.57 8.41 -5.48
CA GLY A 215 10.83 9.53 -4.90
C GLY A 215 11.71 10.33 -3.96
N LYS A 216 11.27 11.54 -3.62
CA LYS A 216 11.89 12.40 -2.62
C LYS A 216 10.84 12.82 -1.61
N VAL A 217 11.19 12.76 -0.34
CA VAL A 217 10.37 13.27 0.74
C VAL A 217 11.16 14.33 1.50
N ASP A 218 10.56 15.50 1.68
CA ASP A 218 11.14 16.61 2.42
C ASP A 218 10.25 16.90 3.64
N PHE A 219 10.79 16.69 4.83
CA PHE A 219 10.15 17.09 6.08
C PHE A 219 10.59 18.51 6.45
N ILE A 220 9.66 19.31 6.98
CA ILE A 220 9.94 20.70 7.39
C ILE A 220 11.00 20.72 8.49
N ASP A 221 10.91 19.79 9.45
CA ASP A 221 11.82 19.62 10.56
C ASP A 221 11.75 18.20 11.12
N ALA A 222 12.58 17.89 12.09
CA ALA A 222 12.66 16.58 12.73
C ALA A 222 11.39 16.25 13.56
N ASP A 223 10.76 17.24 14.19
CA ASP A 223 9.49 17.05 14.91
C ASP A 223 8.38 16.61 13.95
N THR A 224 8.28 17.24 12.80
CA THR A 224 7.33 16.86 11.75
C THR A 224 7.59 15.42 11.25
N TYR A 225 8.85 15.04 11.04
CA TYR A 225 9.23 13.67 10.71
C TYR A 225 8.79 12.69 11.80
N TRP A 226 9.13 12.96 13.06
CA TRP A 226 8.74 12.12 14.18
C TRP A 226 7.23 11.94 14.27
N GLN A 227 6.48 13.04 14.26
CA GLN A 227 5.01 13.00 14.34
C GLN A 227 4.38 12.22 13.18
N ASN A 228 4.87 12.44 11.96
CA ASN A 228 4.42 11.69 10.79
C ASN A 228 4.64 10.19 10.97
N ARG A 229 5.82 9.78 11.47
CA ARG A 229 6.12 8.37 11.72
C ARG A 229 5.23 7.75 12.80
N MET A 230 4.92 8.50 13.86
CA MET A 230 4.01 8.04 14.92
C MET A 230 2.57 7.92 14.43
N ASP A 231 2.08 8.88 13.68
CA ASP A 231 0.70 8.88 13.18
C ASP A 231 0.44 7.79 12.13
N LEU A 232 1.48 7.37 11.39
CA LEU A 232 1.34 6.43 10.27
C LEU A 232 1.76 4.98 10.57
N SER A 233 2.36 4.71 11.73
CA SER A 233 2.93 3.39 12.03
C SER A 233 2.50 2.87 13.40
N GLU A 234 1.48 2.04 13.40
CA GLU A 234 1.04 1.32 14.61
C GLU A 234 2.17 0.50 15.23
N SER A 235 3.01 -0.14 14.40
CA SER A 235 4.14 -0.95 14.86
C SER A 235 5.19 -0.14 15.61
N LEU A 236 5.49 1.09 15.18
CA LEU A 236 6.41 1.99 15.88
C LEU A 236 5.83 2.40 17.25
N VAL A 237 4.55 2.79 17.27
CA VAL A 237 3.85 3.15 18.51
C VAL A 237 3.86 1.97 19.50
N ALA A 238 3.55 0.77 19.04
CA ALA A 238 3.55 -0.45 19.86
C ALA A 238 4.96 -0.83 20.38
N MET A 239 6.02 -0.54 19.62
CA MET A 239 7.40 -0.73 20.09
C MET A 239 7.77 0.27 21.16
N LEU A 240 7.50 1.55 20.96
CA LEU A 240 7.82 2.61 21.93
C LEU A 240 7.01 2.48 23.22
N ALA A 241 5.79 1.94 23.17
CA ALA A 241 4.98 1.67 24.36
C ALA A 241 5.61 0.63 25.33
N LYS A 242 6.69 -0.06 24.94
CA LYS A 242 7.39 -1.05 25.78
C LYS A 242 8.54 -0.45 26.61
N VAL A 243 8.84 0.81 26.44
CA VAL A 243 9.92 1.50 27.15
C VAL A 243 9.39 2.72 27.89
N ASP A 244 10.19 3.23 28.83
CA ASP A 244 9.84 4.42 29.60
C ASP A 244 10.02 5.73 28.83
N GLU A 245 9.44 6.80 29.33
CA GLU A 245 9.48 8.13 28.71
C GLU A 245 10.90 8.66 28.51
N ALA A 246 11.83 8.34 29.42
CA ALA A 246 13.22 8.77 29.31
C ALA A 246 13.91 8.12 28.10
N THR A 247 13.65 6.83 27.90
CA THR A 247 14.14 6.08 26.71
C THR A 247 13.53 6.62 25.43
N ILE A 248 12.21 6.93 25.43
CA ILE A 248 11.55 7.55 24.26
C ILE A 248 12.19 8.90 23.94
N ALA A 249 12.46 9.73 24.95
CA ALA A 249 13.12 11.03 24.76
C ALA A 249 14.54 10.88 24.21
N ALA A 250 15.30 9.87 24.66
CA ALA A 250 16.63 9.58 24.13
C ALA A 250 16.58 9.12 22.65
N ILE A 251 15.68 8.20 22.32
CA ILE A 251 15.43 7.77 20.93
C ILE A 251 15.07 8.96 20.05
N LYS A 252 14.17 9.82 20.52
CA LYS A 252 13.75 11.02 19.77
C LYS A 252 14.94 11.95 19.53
N ASN A 253 15.77 12.18 20.52
CA ASN A 253 16.97 13.01 20.40
C ASN A 253 17.98 12.44 19.39
N ASP A 254 18.16 11.12 19.36
CA ASP A 254 19.10 10.47 18.43
C ASP A 254 18.57 10.40 16.99
N VAL A 255 17.26 10.51 16.80
CA VAL A 255 16.61 10.61 15.48
C VAL A 255 16.79 12.02 14.90
N TYR A 256 16.92 13.06 15.73
CA TYR A 256 17.06 14.47 15.35
C TYR A 256 18.48 14.84 14.94
#